data_4e91f55f0afcbe5ded837de84dca52cb
#
_entry.id   4e91f55f0afcbe5ded837de84dca52cb
#
_cell.length_a   1.000
_cell.length_b   1.000
_cell.length_c   1.000
_cell.angle_alpha   90.00
_cell.angle_beta   90.00
_cell.angle_gamma   90.00
#
_symmetry.space_group_name_H-M   'P 1'
#
loop_
_entity.id
_entity.type
_entity.pdbx_description
1 polymer ?
#
loop_
_entity_poly.entity_id
_entity_poly.type
_entity_poly.pdbx_seq_one_letter_code
_entity_poly.pdbx_strand_id
1 'polypeptide(L)'
;MAKDFQVRMGQSQDTFNVIDYIQSNKMKVKQSDALQHNILKKLNDIAITVDEFKKFAHAEEIQPGDWIWFKLKERLLHNRAEEFLYSPKTYKLWILNFGANGNIIGVQSRRMKGYGQRYLTYDIGKLYEEMKKEHGLTEEELARVNKASTLFGIMQLNFQRDVTIFEGPLDAKFMSNSLALATAGRSTEEFDEMATVRYMFDNDKTGKKKMIEKLKKGRSVFMWQKFLQDFKLDKYDIKDLNDLMLKCYELKNDAHKKINDYFTSSQLDLWYI
;
A
#
# COMPACT_ATOMS: atom_id res chain seq x y z
N MET A 1 14.13 -0.72 -16.23
CA MET A 1 13.06 -0.14 -15.39
C MET A 1 11.71 -0.14 -16.10
N ALA A 2 11.57 0.26 -17.36
CA ALA A 2 10.29 0.14 -18.09
C ALA A 2 9.83 -1.32 -18.31
N LYS A 3 10.75 -2.29 -18.39
CA LYS A 3 10.40 -3.72 -18.54
C LYS A 3 9.72 -4.34 -17.32
N ASP A 4 10.08 -3.92 -16.12
CA ASP A 4 9.47 -4.46 -14.89
C ASP A 4 8.04 -3.95 -14.67
N PHE A 5 7.70 -2.81 -15.26
CA PHE A 5 6.36 -2.24 -15.21
C PHE A 5 5.40 -2.93 -16.20
N GLN A 6 5.86 -3.21 -17.44
CA GLN A 6 5.10 -4.04 -18.38
C GLN A 6 4.83 -5.43 -17.84
N VAL A 7 5.73 -5.97 -16.99
CA VAL A 7 5.54 -7.23 -16.27
C VAL A 7 4.38 -7.14 -15.26
N ARG A 8 4.11 -5.97 -14.63
CA ARG A 8 2.96 -5.84 -13.71
C ARG A 8 1.61 -5.64 -14.42
N MET A 9 1.59 -4.97 -15.56
CA MET A 9 0.34 -4.71 -16.31
C MET A 9 0.08 -5.74 -17.44
N GLY A 10 1.12 -6.37 -18.00
CA GLY A 10 1.02 -7.34 -19.10
C GLY A 10 0.99 -8.82 -18.66
N GLN A 11 1.24 -9.14 -17.39
CA GLN A 11 1.06 -10.48 -16.84
C GLN A 11 -0.34 -10.64 -16.22
N SER A 12 -1.37 -10.23 -16.95
CA SER A 12 -2.76 -10.52 -16.60
C SER A 12 -3.10 -12.03 -16.65
N GLN A 13 -2.14 -12.89 -17.00
CA GLN A 13 -2.33 -14.36 -17.00
C GLN A 13 -1.79 -15.03 -15.73
N ASP A 14 -0.95 -14.37 -14.92
CA ASP A 14 -0.51 -14.81 -13.60
C ASP A 14 -1.05 -13.94 -12.47
N THR A 15 -2.18 -13.28 -12.66
CA THR A 15 -2.89 -12.63 -11.57
C THR A 15 -3.28 -13.71 -10.59
N PHE A 16 -2.64 -13.69 -9.41
CA PHE A 16 -3.01 -14.55 -8.31
C PHE A 16 -4.51 -14.42 -8.07
N ASN A 17 -5.21 -15.42 -8.52
CA ASN A 17 -6.61 -15.54 -8.22
C ASN A 17 -6.72 -16.08 -6.79
N VAL A 18 -7.24 -15.28 -5.88
CA VAL A 18 -7.52 -15.71 -4.49
C VAL A 18 -8.33 -17.01 -4.49
N ILE A 19 -9.17 -17.23 -5.52
CA ILE A 19 -9.95 -18.45 -5.75
C ILE A 19 -9.02 -19.65 -5.98
N ASP A 20 -8.02 -19.52 -6.86
CA ASP A 20 -7.10 -20.59 -7.21
C ASP A 20 -6.18 -20.94 -6.04
N TYR A 21 -5.78 -19.97 -5.23
CA TYR A 21 -5.04 -20.20 -3.99
C TYR A 21 -5.86 -21.01 -2.98
N ILE A 22 -7.12 -20.61 -2.75
CA ILE A 22 -8.02 -21.33 -1.86
C ILE A 22 -8.29 -22.74 -2.36
N GLN A 23 -8.43 -22.92 -3.68
CA GLN A 23 -8.69 -24.24 -4.31
C GLN A 23 -7.45 -25.13 -4.36
N SER A 24 -6.26 -24.58 -4.64
CA SER A 24 -5.02 -25.36 -4.83
C SER A 24 -4.43 -25.88 -3.53
N ASN A 25 -4.65 -25.21 -2.40
CA ASN A 25 -4.04 -25.59 -1.13
C ASN A 25 -4.79 -26.67 -0.36
N LYS A 26 -5.90 -27.24 -0.85
CA LYS A 26 -6.69 -28.29 -0.13
C LYS A 26 -6.86 -28.05 1.38
N MET A 27 -6.60 -26.85 1.86
CA MET A 27 -6.95 -26.45 3.21
C MET A 27 -8.46 -26.48 3.29
N LYS A 28 -9.00 -27.09 4.32
CA LYS A 28 -10.40 -26.92 4.67
C LYS A 28 -10.62 -25.41 4.79
N VAL A 29 -11.19 -24.82 3.71
CA VAL A 29 -11.53 -23.40 3.67
C VAL A 29 -12.41 -23.15 4.88
N LYS A 30 -11.87 -22.42 5.86
CA LYS A 30 -12.68 -21.99 7.00
C LYS A 30 -13.77 -21.09 6.42
N GLN A 31 -14.94 -21.12 7.01
CA GLN A 31 -16.07 -20.29 6.59
C GLN A 31 -15.69 -18.80 6.46
N SER A 32 -14.69 -18.36 7.26
CA SER A 32 -14.08 -17.03 7.18
C SER A 32 -13.41 -16.73 5.83
N ASP A 33 -12.77 -17.70 5.18
CA ASP A 33 -12.01 -17.48 3.96
C ASP A 33 -12.93 -17.34 2.74
N ALA A 34 -14.00 -18.15 2.71
CA ALA A 34 -15.05 -18.02 1.70
C ALA A 34 -15.76 -16.66 1.80
N LEU A 35 -15.95 -16.16 3.03
CA LEU A 35 -16.54 -14.86 3.29
C LEU A 35 -15.63 -13.70 2.84
N GLN A 36 -14.33 -13.79 3.13
CA GLN A 36 -13.35 -12.79 2.67
C GLN A 36 -13.28 -12.74 1.15
N HIS A 37 -13.26 -13.89 0.49
CA HIS A 37 -13.31 -13.98 -0.96
C HIS A 37 -14.54 -13.27 -1.54
N ASN A 38 -15.72 -13.52 -0.97
CA ASN A 38 -16.95 -12.87 -1.40
C ASN A 38 -16.88 -11.34 -1.23
N ILE A 39 -16.27 -10.84 -0.15
CA ILE A 39 -16.10 -9.41 0.09
C ILE A 39 -15.18 -8.76 -0.94
N LEU A 40 -14.04 -9.35 -1.25
CA LEU A 40 -13.13 -8.82 -2.28
C LEU A 40 -13.79 -8.81 -3.67
N LYS A 41 -14.56 -9.85 -4.01
CA LYS A 41 -15.35 -9.88 -5.24
C LYS A 41 -16.35 -8.73 -5.28
N LYS A 42 -17.15 -8.56 -4.23
CA LYS A 42 -18.13 -7.45 -4.13
C LYS A 42 -17.46 -6.10 -4.24
N LEU A 43 -16.30 -5.91 -3.56
CA LEU A 43 -15.53 -4.68 -3.66
C LEU A 43 -15.09 -4.41 -5.10
N ASN A 44 -14.67 -5.43 -5.84
CA ASN A 44 -14.29 -5.29 -7.24
C ASN A 44 -15.49 -5.00 -8.16
N ASP A 45 -16.66 -5.58 -7.86
CA ASP A 45 -17.89 -5.38 -8.63
C ASP A 45 -18.45 -3.94 -8.52
N ILE A 46 -18.24 -3.29 -7.38
CA ILE A 46 -18.65 -1.89 -7.15
C ILE A 46 -17.49 -0.87 -7.38
N ALA A 47 -16.37 -1.30 -7.92
CA ALA A 47 -15.23 -0.42 -8.17
C ALA A 47 -15.60 0.71 -9.14
N ILE A 48 -15.12 1.93 -8.87
CA ILE A 48 -15.42 3.14 -9.64
C ILE A 48 -14.41 3.26 -10.78
N THR A 49 -14.86 3.55 -12.00
CA THR A 49 -13.95 3.76 -13.11
C THR A 49 -13.06 4.99 -12.90
N VAL A 50 -11.86 4.97 -13.45
CA VAL A 50 -10.92 6.11 -13.36
C VAL A 50 -11.56 7.37 -13.94
N ASP A 51 -12.30 7.25 -15.03
CA ASP A 51 -12.93 8.41 -15.67
C ASP A 51 -14.09 9.00 -14.84
N GLU A 52 -14.88 8.17 -14.16
CA GLU A 52 -15.90 8.66 -13.22
C GLU A 52 -15.24 9.42 -12.07
N PHE A 53 -14.16 8.86 -11.51
CA PHE A 53 -13.44 9.51 -10.43
C PHE A 53 -12.76 10.81 -10.87
N LYS A 54 -12.17 10.86 -12.08
CA LYS A 54 -11.59 12.09 -12.64
C LYS A 54 -12.63 13.20 -12.74
N LYS A 55 -13.83 12.90 -13.21
CA LYS A 55 -14.95 13.86 -13.28
C LYS A 55 -15.34 14.36 -11.90
N PHE A 56 -15.54 13.44 -10.96
CA PHE A 56 -15.94 13.77 -9.58
C PHE A 56 -14.87 14.63 -8.87
N ALA A 57 -13.63 14.21 -8.89
CA ALA A 57 -12.54 14.87 -8.17
C ALA A 57 -11.98 16.10 -8.89
N HIS A 58 -12.49 16.43 -10.11
CA HIS A 58 -11.86 17.39 -11.01
C HIS A 58 -10.37 17.14 -11.13
N ALA A 59 -10.00 15.87 -11.31
CA ALA A 59 -8.63 15.41 -11.35
C ALA A 59 -8.24 14.99 -12.77
N GLU A 60 -6.96 15.09 -13.04
CA GLU A 60 -6.36 14.75 -14.32
C GLU A 60 -5.15 13.84 -14.15
N GLU A 61 -4.78 13.16 -15.20
CA GLU A 61 -3.56 12.38 -15.28
C GLU A 61 -2.34 13.27 -15.18
N ILE A 62 -1.31 12.78 -14.51
CA ILE A 62 -0.07 13.53 -14.31
C ILE A 62 0.84 13.29 -15.52
N GLN A 63 1.14 14.36 -16.25
CA GLN A 63 2.00 14.31 -17.42
C GLN A 63 3.44 14.71 -17.08
N PRO A 64 4.44 14.15 -17.79
CA PRO A 64 5.81 14.63 -17.70
C PRO A 64 5.88 16.15 -17.99
N GLY A 65 6.52 16.90 -17.09
CA GLY A 65 6.60 18.36 -17.17
C GLY A 65 5.61 19.11 -16.28
N ASP A 66 4.56 18.45 -15.77
CA ASP A 66 3.67 19.06 -14.79
C ASP A 66 4.39 19.37 -13.48
N TRP A 67 3.96 20.44 -12.80
CA TRP A 67 4.49 20.75 -11.45
C TRP A 67 4.39 19.56 -10.50
N ILE A 68 3.29 18.83 -10.53
CA ILE A 68 3.08 17.66 -9.66
C ILE A 68 3.97 16.48 -10.08
N TRP A 69 4.29 16.35 -11.39
CA TRP A 69 5.24 15.33 -11.85
C TRP A 69 6.63 15.54 -11.24
N PHE A 70 7.10 16.80 -11.15
CA PHE A 70 8.36 17.11 -10.47
C PHE A 70 8.30 16.78 -8.98
N LYS A 71 7.14 16.97 -8.33
CA LYS A 71 6.94 16.57 -6.93
C LYS A 71 6.96 15.05 -6.72
N LEU A 72 6.48 14.28 -7.67
CA LEU A 72 6.65 12.82 -7.68
C LEU A 72 8.10 12.43 -7.96
N LYS A 73 8.79 13.17 -8.84
CA LYS A 73 10.21 12.93 -9.16
C LYS A 73 11.10 13.17 -7.94
N GLU A 74 10.84 14.21 -7.15
CA GLU A 74 11.51 14.48 -5.88
C GLU A 74 11.37 13.32 -4.87
N ARG A 75 10.40 12.42 -5.09
CA ARG A 75 10.12 11.24 -4.28
C ARG A 75 10.43 9.92 -4.98
N LEU A 76 11.05 9.96 -6.17
CA LEU A 76 11.29 8.80 -7.03
C LEU A 76 10.03 8.02 -7.45
N LEU A 77 8.87 8.67 -7.42
CA LEU A 77 7.56 8.08 -7.76
C LEU A 77 7.02 8.46 -9.14
N HIS A 78 7.75 9.29 -9.91
CA HIS A 78 7.31 9.77 -11.23
C HIS A 78 7.17 8.66 -12.27
N ASN A 79 7.89 7.53 -12.12
CA ASN A 79 7.75 6.35 -12.98
C ASN A 79 6.49 5.52 -12.69
N ARG A 80 5.66 5.98 -11.76
CA ARG A 80 4.37 5.41 -11.38
C ARG A 80 3.27 6.46 -11.39
N ALA A 81 3.43 7.49 -12.24
CA ALA A 81 2.50 8.61 -12.31
C ALA A 81 1.05 8.16 -12.59
N GLU A 82 0.86 7.04 -13.29
CA GLU A 82 -0.43 6.42 -13.58
C GLU A 82 -1.16 5.86 -12.33
N GLU A 83 -0.45 5.69 -11.22
CA GLU A 83 -1.06 5.29 -9.94
C GLU A 83 -1.58 6.50 -9.14
N PHE A 84 -1.51 7.68 -9.74
CA PHE A 84 -1.91 8.96 -9.13
C PHE A 84 -2.77 9.78 -10.10
N LEU A 85 -3.61 10.61 -9.50
CA LEU A 85 -4.29 11.70 -10.19
C LEU A 85 -4.03 13.01 -9.43
N TYR A 86 -4.17 14.13 -10.12
CA TYR A 86 -3.97 15.44 -9.51
C TYR A 86 -5.14 16.37 -9.79
N SER A 87 -5.66 17.03 -8.75
CA SER A 87 -6.68 18.08 -8.88
C SER A 87 -6.02 19.46 -8.75
N PRO A 88 -5.80 20.19 -9.84
CA PRO A 88 -5.12 21.49 -9.82
C PRO A 88 -5.86 22.53 -8.98
N LYS A 89 -7.19 22.51 -9.03
CA LYS A 89 -8.06 23.48 -8.31
C LYS A 89 -7.96 23.32 -6.79
N THR A 90 -7.80 22.11 -6.28
CA THR A 90 -7.77 21.83 -4.84
C THR A 90 -6.38 21.50 -4.31
N TYR A 91 -5.39 21.46 -5.20
CA TYR A 91 -4.01 21.03 -4.90
C TYR A 91 -3.95 19.67 -4.19
N LYS A 92 -4.81 18.73 -4.60
CA LYS A 92 -4.83 17.38 -4.04
C LYS A 92 -4.17 16.39 -5.01
N LEU A 93 -3.19 15.66 -4.51
CA LEU A 93 -2.68 14.44 -5.14
C LEU A 93 -3.54 13.28 -4.63
N TRP A 94 -4.12 12.52 -5.54
CA TRP A 94 -4.90 11.33 -5.25
C TRP A 94 -4.05 10.09 -5.48
N ILE A 95 -3.88 9.29 -4.44
CA ILE A 95 -3.21 8.00 -4.49
C ILE A 95 -4.31 6.97 -4.68
N LEU A 96 -4.23 6.21 -5.78
CA LEU A 96 -5.30 5.30 -6.17
C LEU A 96 -5.04 3.89 -5.61
N ASN A 97 -6.11 3.27 -5.11
CA ASN A 97 -6.16 1.85 -4.78
C ASN A 97 -7.01 1.14 -5.83
N PHE A 98 -6.40 0.22 -6.57
CA PHE A 98 -7.04 -0.41 -7.71
C PHE A 98 -7.63 -1.78 -7.36
N GLY A 99 -8.79 -2.06 -7.91
CA GLY A 99 -9.37 -3.39 -8.01
C GLY A 99 -8.62 -4.27 -9.02
N ALA A 100 -8.99 -5.54 -9.10
CA ALA A 100 -8.41 -6.48 -10.05
C ALA A 100 -8.72 -6.11 -11.51
N ASN A 101 -9.80 -5.39 -11.75
CA ASN A 101 -10.24 -4.91 -13.06
C ASN A 101 -9.62 -3.54 -13.46
N GLY A 102 -8.69 -3.00 -12.66
CA GLY A 102 -8.08 -1.69 -12.90
C GLY A 102 -8.94 -0.49 -12.51
N ASN A 103 -10.14 -0.71 -11.96
CA ASN A 103 -11.00 0.34 -11.42
C ASN A 103 -10.61 0.69 -9.99
N ILE A 104 -11.09 1.83 -9.49
CA ILE A 104 -10.74 2.37 -8.18
C ILE A 104 -11.66 1.77 -7.12
N ILE A 105 -11.06 1.17 -6.09
CA ILE A 105 -11.75 0.62 -4.92
C ILE A 105 -11.62 1.50 -3.68
N GLY A 106 -10.72 2.45 -3.67
CA GLY A 106 -10.48 3.40 -2.60
C GLY A 106 -9.42 4.40 -3.00
N VAL A 107 -9.32 5.52 -2.30
CA VAL A 107 -8.30 6.52 -2.59
C VAL A 107 -7.80 7.18 -1.30
N GLN A 108 -6.57 7.67 -1.33
CA GLN A 108 -6.08 8.60 -0.33
C GLN A 108 -5.71 9.92 -0.99
N SER A 109 -6.25 11.03 -0.51
CA SER A 109 -5.81 12.35 -0.95
C SER A 109 -4.68 12.85 -0.08
N ARG A 110 -3.68 13.45 -0.74
CA ARG A 110 -2.62 14.21 -0.09
C ARG A 110 -2.72 15.66 -0.54
N ARG A 111 -2.87 16.57 0.43
CA ARG A 111 -2.82 18.00 0.14
C ARG A 111 -1.39 18.43 -0.17
N MET A 112 -1.18 19.05 -1.31
CA MET A 112 0.12 19.49 -1.78
C MET A 112 0.43 20.94 -1.43
N LYS A 113 -0.61 21.78 -1.25
CA LYS A 113 -0.49 23.21 -0.85
C LYS A 113 -1.63 23.59 0.10
N GLY A 114 -1.42 24.63 0.91
CA GLY A 114 -2.42 25.21 1.81
C GLY A 114 -2.45 24.55 3.18
N TYR A 115 -3.42 24.96 4.02
CA TYR A 115 -3.59 24.52 5.42
C TYR A 115 -4.64 23.42 5.54
N GLY A 116 -4.60 22.66 6.64
CA GLY A 116 -5.56 21.63 7.00
C GLY A 116 -4.98 20.21 6.93
N GLN A 117 -5.85 19.20 7.02
CA GLN A 117 -5.44 17.80 7.06
C GLN A 117 -4.63 17.43 5.83
N ARG A 118 -3.42 16.87 6.06
CA ARG A 118 -2.48 16.54 5.00
C ARG A 118 -2.91 15.33 4.19
N TYR A 119 -3.41 14.30 4.87
CA TYR A 119 -3.90 13.07 4.26
C TYR A 119 -5.35 12.82 4.65
N LEU A 120 -6.16 12.37 3.70
CA LEU A 120 -7.54 11.97 3.94
C LEU A 120 -7.82 10.71 3.11
N THR A 121 -8.20 9.63 3.79
CA THR A 121 -8.55 8.37 3.13
C THR A 121 -10.05 8.29 2.91
N TYR A 122 -10.42 7.87 1.71
CA TYR A 122 -11.79 7.61 1.29
C TYR A 122 -11.90 6.11 1.01
N ASP A 123 -12.67 5.41 1.82
CA ASP A 123 -13.13 4.07 1.49
C ASP A 123 -14.19 4.13 0.37
N ILE A 124 -14.58 2.97 -0.15
CA ILE A 124 -15.49 2.90 -1.28
C ILE A 124 -16.88 3.45 -0.93
N GLY A 125 -17.38 3.21 0.28
CA GLY A 125 -18.66 3.72 0.73
C GLY A 125 -18.71 5.23 0.79
N LYS A 126 -17.66 5.85 1.34
CA LYS A 126 -17.52 7.30 1.36
C LYS A 126 -17.41 7.90 -0.05
N LEU A 127 -16.75 7.22 -0.98
CA LEU A 127 -16.73 7.66 -2.38
C LEU A 127 -18.12 7.63 -2.99
N TYR A 128 -18.91 6.57 -2.77
CA TYR A 128 -20.28 6.46 -3.25
C TYR A 128 -21.17 7.56 -2.67
N GLU A 129 -21.07 7.81 -1.36
CA GLU A 129 -21.80 8.89 -0.68
C GLU A 129 -21.50 10.26 -1.31
N GLU A 130 -20.22 10.62 -1.44
CA GLU A 130 -19.80 11.91 -2.00
C GLU A 130 -20.13 12.05 -3.49
N MET A 131 -20.07 10.94 -4.25
CA MET A 131 -20.48 10.89 -5.65
C MET A 131 -22.00 10.80 -5.85
N LYS A 132 -22.79 10.67 -4.78
CA LYS A 132 -24.26 10.48 -4.80
C LYS A 132 -24.67 9.28 -5.65
N LYS A 133 -23.97 8.15 -5.47
CA LYS A 133 -24.24 6.88 -6.16
C LYS A 133 -24.81 5.86 -5.17
N GLU A 134 -25.54 4.88 -5.70
CA GLU A 134 -26.01 3.72 -4.96
C GLU A 134 -25.09 2.51 -5.24
N HIS A 135 -24.80 1.70 -4.21
CA HIS A 135 -23.90 0.54 -4.32
C HIS A 135 -24.61 -0.81 -4.20
N GLY A 136 -25.88 -0.82 -3.78
CA GLY A 136 -26.69 -2.05 -3.68
C GLY A 136 -26.24 -3.07 -2.62
N LEU A 137 -25.35 -2.68 -1.70
CA LEU A 137 -24.88 -3.54 -0.61
C LEU A 137 -25.68 -3.30 0.67
N THR A 138 -25.82 -4.34 1.50
CA THR A 138 -26.31 -4.19 2.88
C THR A 138 -25.29 -3.42 3.73
N GLU A 139 -25.71 -2.88 4.88
CA GLU A 139 -24.81 -2.15 5.80
C GLU A 139 -23.64 -3.02 6.28
N GLU A 140 -23.90 -4.32 6.57
CA GLU A 140 -22.85 -5.25 6.99
C GLU A 140 -21.82 -5.51 5.88
N GLU A 141 -22.29 -5.69 4.65
CA GLU A 141 -21.44 -5.86 3.48
C GLU A 141 -20.61 -4.60 3.22
N LEU A 142 -21.26 -3.44 3.28
CA LEU A 142 -20.61 -2.14 3.11
C LEU A 142 -19.51 -1.92 4.15
N ALA A 143 -19.77 -2.20 5.41
CA ALA A 143 -18.75 -2.09 6.46
C ALA A 143 -17.51 -2.94 6.16
N ARG A 144 -17.70 -4.16 5.65
CA ARG A 144 -16.59 -5.08 5.29
C ARG A 144 -15.84 -4.62 4.04
N VAL A 145 -16.55 -4.21 2.98
CA VAL A 145 -15.88 -3.69 1.76
C VAL A 145 -15.17 -2.38 2.03
N ASN A 146 -15.69 -1.51 2.89
CA ASN A 146 -15.03 -0.27 3.32
C ASN A 146 -13.69 -0.59 4.01
N LYS A 147 -13.71 -1.56 4.92
CA LYS A 147 -12.49 -2.02 5.58
C LYS A 147 -11.45 -2.53 4.56
N ALA A 148 -11.85 -3.32 3.58
CA ALA A 148 -10.96 -3.85 2.55
C ALA A 148 -10.46 -2.74 1.59
N SER A 149 -11.31 -1.79 1.23
CA SER A 149 -11.01 -0.71 0.28
C SER A 149 -9.92 0.26 0.75
N THR A 150 -9.66 0.33 2.06
CA THR A 150 -8.58 1.13 2.65
C THR A 150 -7.25 0.37 2.76
N LEU A 151 -7.20 -0.87 2.28
CA LEU A 151 -5.99 -1.68 2.16
C LEU A 151 -5.40 -1.51 0.76
N PHE A 152 -4.46 -0.61 0.61
CA PHE A 152 -3.85 -0.30 -0.69
C PHE A 152 -2.96 -1.45 -1.15
N GLY A 153 -3.27 -1.98 -2.33
CA GLY A 153 -2.59 -3.12 -2.91
C GLY A 153 -3.24 -4.48 -2.63
N ILE A 154 -4.35 -4.54 -1.86
CA ILE A 154 -4.98 -5.81 -1.43
C ILE A 154 -5.33 -6.74 -2.61
N MET A 155 -5.76 -6.19 -3.75
CA MET A 155 -6.18 -6.95 -4.92
C MET A 155 -5.00 -7.47 -5.77
N GLN A 156 -3.76 -7.01 -5.50
CA GLN A 156 -2.54 -7.36 -6.22
C GLN A 156 -1.61 -8.26 -5.40
N LEU A 157 -2.02 -8.67 -4.19
CA LEU A 157 -1.18 -9.50 -3.31
C LEU A 157 -1.07 -10.93 -3.80
N ASN A 158 0.12 -11.48 -3.66
CA ASN A 158 0.38 -12.90 -3.75
C ASN A 158 0.83 -13.44 -2.38
N PHE A 159 -0.07 -14.08 -1.65
CA PHE A 159 0.19 -14.63 -0.32
C PHE A 159 1.09 -15.89 -0.33
N GLN A 160 1.48 -16.39 -1.49
CA GLN A 160 2.52 -17.45 -1.61
C GLN A 160 3.94 -16.86 -1.51
N ARG A 161 4.07 -15.55 -1.50
CA ARG A 161 5.34 -14.81 -1.36
C ARG A 161 5.25 -13.88 -0.17
N ASP A 162 6.40 -13.42 0.29
CA ASP A 162 6.44 -12.44 1.36
C ASP A 162 5.63 -11.19 1.01
N VAL A 163 4.67 -10.86 1.87
CA VAL A 163 3.86 -9.66 1.82
C VAL A 163 4.40 -8.66 2.82
N THR A 164 4.83 -7.49 2.36
CA THR A 164 5.31 -6.43 3.26
C THR A 164 4.21 -5.42 3.54
N ILE A 165 3.89 -5.23 4.82
CA ILE A 165 2.88 -4.26 5.27
C ILE A 165 3.55 -2.94 5.67
N PHE A 166 3.03 -1.84 5.12
CA PHE A 166 3.43 -0.46 5.38
C PHE A 166 2.31 0.34 6.04
N GLU A 167 2.66 1.46 6.71
CA GLU A 167 1.67 2.41 7.22
C GLU A 167 1.06 3.24 6.10
N GLY A 168 1.89 3.75 5.20
CA GLY A 168 1.51 4.65 4.13
C GLY A 168 1.56 4.03 2.72
N PRO A 169 0.63 4.38 1.81
CA PRO A 169 0.62 3.84 0.46
C PRO A 169 1.78 4.33 -0.41
N LEU A 170 2.44 5.45 -0.09
CA LEU A 170 3.60 5.93 -0.85
C LEU A 170 4.81 5.00 -0.67
N ASP A 171 5.06 4.54 0.56
CA ASP A 171 6.17 3.63 0.87
C ASP A 171 5.97 2.26 0.24
N ALA A 172 4.73 1.76 0.27
CA ALA A 172 4.37 0.51 -0.38
C ALA A 172 4.68 0.48 -1.89
N LYS A 173 4.77 1.65 -2.54
CA LYS A 173 5.11 1.73 -3.98
C LYS A 173 6.53 1.31 -4.29
N PHE A 174 7.43 1.25 -3.32
CA PHE A 174 8.84 0.88 -3.55
C PHE A 174 9.10 -0.62 -3.45
N MET A 175 8.15 -1.40 -2.94
CA MET A 175 8.31 -2.85 -2.84
C MET A 175 7.23 -3.59 -3.65
N SER A 176 7.63 -4.71 -4.23
CA SER A 176 6.69 -5.65 -4.83
C SER A 176 5.95 -6.41 -3.74
N ASN A 177 4.72 -6.87 -4.03
CA ASN A 177 3.90 -7.65 -3.11
C ASN A 177 3.71 -6.97 -1.75
N SER A 178 3.28 -5.72 -1.79
CA SER A 178 3.18 -4.84 -0.64
C SER A 178 1.75 -4.39 -0.39
N LEU A 179 1.42 -4.17 0.88
CA LEU A 179 0.15 -3.69 1.36
C LEU A 179 0.36 -2.43 2.20
N ALA A 180 -0.47 -1.40 2.01
CA ALA A 180 -0.48 -0.25 2.91
C ALA A 180 -1.82 -0.11 3.62
N LEU A 181 -1.74 0.28 4.90
CA LEU A 181 -2.92 0.40 5.77
C LEU A 181 -3.72 1.68 5.49
N ALA A 182 -3.07 2.74 5.02
CA ALA A 182 -3.62 4.06 4.65
C ALA A 182 -4.48 4.78 5.70
N THR A 183 -4.72 4.17 6.85
CA THR A 183 -5.52 4.70 7.96
C THR A 183 -4.73 4.61 9.26
N ALA A 184 -4.56 5.73 9.96
CA ALA A 184 -3.91 5.73 11.27
C ALA A 184 -4.70 4.87 12.27
N GLY A 185 -3.97 4.04 13.03
CA GLY A 185 -4.58 3.22 14.09
C GLY A 185 -5.29 1.95 13.62
N ARG A 186 -5.25 1.60 12.31
CA ARG A 186 -5.80 0.34 11.83
C ARG A 186 -5.10 -0.84 12.51
N SER A 187 -5.89 -1.78 13.04
CA SER A 187 -5.39 -3.08 13.51
C SER A 187 -4.84 -3.90 12.35
N THR A 188 -3.72 -4.57 12.59
CA THR A 188 -3.08 -5.50 11.65
C THR A 188 -3.17 -6.94 12.13
N GLU A 189 -3.97 -7.21 13.16
CA GLU A 189 -4.09 -8.54 13.77
C GLU A 189 -4.60 -9.60 12.79
N GLU A 190 -5.44 -9.19 11.84
CA GLU A 190 -5.95 -10.06 10.78
C GLU A 190 -4.84 -10.67 9.89
N PHE A 191 -3.65 -10.05 9.87
CA PHE A 191 -2.49 -10.51 9.10
C PHE A 191 -1.47 -11.26 9.97
N ASP A 192 -1.59 -11.19 11.30
CA ASP A 192 -0.59 -11.75 12.21
C ASP A 192 -0.50 -13.28 12.15
N GLU A 193 -1.55 -13.97 11.72
CA GLU A 193 -1.52 -15.42 11.59
C GLU A 193 -0.90 -15.91 10.27
N MET A 194 -0.65 -15.01 9.32
CA MET A 194 -0.09 -15.35 8.01
C MET A 194 1.43 -15.41 8.07
N ALA A 195 2.02 -16.59 7.88
CA ALA A 195 3.47 -16.79 7.98
C ALA A 195 4.29 -15.97 6.97
N THR A 196 3.70 -15.63 5.82
CA THR A 196 4.34 -14.84 4.76
C THR A 196 4.28 -13.32 4.99
N VAL A 197 3.57 -12.87 6.04
CA VAL A 197 3.43 -11.45 6.31
C VAL A 197 4.57 -10.93 7.17
N ARG A 198 5.11 -9.78 6.76
CA ARG A 198 6.17 -9.06 7.45
C ARG A 198 5.85 -7.56 7.49
N TYR A 199 6.41 -6.84 8.45
CA TYR A 199 6.07 -5.46 8.74
C TYR A 199 7.27 -4.53 8.56
N MET A 200 7.08 -3.44 7.83
CA MET A 200 8.04 -2.35 7.70
C MET A 200 7.30 -1.02 7.94
N PHE A 201 7.18 -0.67 9.22
CA PHE A 201 6.59 0.60 9.64
C PHE A 201 7.65 1.70 9.65
N ASP A 202 7.20 2.95 9.81
CA ASP A 202 8.07 4.10 9.79
C ASP A 202 9.18 4.01 10.88
N ASN A 203 10.35 4.53 10.59
CA ASN A 203 11.50 4.57 11.50
C ASN A 203 11.37 5.72 12.51
N ASP A 204 10.16 6.00 12.95
CA ASP A 204 9.88 6.96 14.03
C ASP A 204 9.52 6.22 15.35
N LYS A 205 9.29 6.98 16.41
CA LYS A 205 8.96 6.43 17.74
C LYS A 205 7.70 5.55 17.70
N THR A 206 6.71 5.92 16.89
CA THR A 206 5.42 5.20 16.81
C THR A 206 5.58 3.91 16.01
N GLY A 207 6.21 3.97 14.85
CA GLY A 207 6.45 2.80 14.00
C GLY A 207 7.36 1.79 14.68
N LYS A 208 8.45 2.25 15.35
CA LYS A 208 9.31 1.37 16.16
C LYS A 208 8.54 0.65 17.27
N LYS A 209 7.68 1.36 18.01
CA LYS A 209 6.85 0.73 19.04
C LYS A 209 5.98 -0.39 18.46
N LYS A 210 5.32 -0.13 17.34
CA LYS A 210 4.49 -1.13 16.64
C LYS A 210 5.32 -2.34 16.17
N MET A 211 6.51 -2.11 15.59
CA MET A 211 7.40 -3.19 15.16
C MET A 211 7.86 -4.04 16.34
N ILE A 212 8.23 -3.43 17.46
CA ILE A 212 8.59 -4.14 18.70
C ILE A 212 7.44 -5.00 19.20
N GLU A 213 6.21 -4.49 19.18
CA GLU A 213 5.01 -5.25 19.56
C GLU A 213 4.79 -6.46 18.64
N LYS A 214 5.00 -6.29 17.32
CA LYS A 214 4.93 -7.38 16.34
C LYS A 214 6.03 -8.42 16.57
N LEU A 215 7.27 -7.99 16.79
CA LEU A 215 8.40 -8.88 17.04
C LEU A 215 8.18 -9.71 18.32
N LYS A 216 7.67 -9.12 19.40
CA LYS A 216 7.31 -9.84 20.64
C LYS A 216 6.24 -10.92 20.43
N LYS A 217 5.39 -10.75 19.41
CA LYS A 217 4.43 -11.77 18.97
C LYS A 217 5.03 -12.78 17.97
N GLY A 218 6.35 -12.75 17.74
CA GLY A 218 7.05 -13.64 16.80
C GLY A 218 6.79 -13.31 15.33
N ARG A 219 6.38 -12.06 15.03
CA ARG A 219 6.14 -11.63 13.65
C ARG A 219 7.38 -11.05 13.02
N SER A 220 7.51 -11.22 11.72
CA SER A 220 8.66 -10.73 10.96
C SER A 220 8.58 -9.20 10.82
N VAL A 221 9.65 -8.48 11.19
CA VAL A 221 9.75 -7.03 11.16
C VAL A 221 11.07 -6.59 10.55
N PHE A 222 11.10 -5.40 9.96
CA PHE A 222 12.31 -4.83 9.38
C PHE A 222 13.25 -4.28 10.46
N MET A 223 14.55 -4.61 10.36
CA MET A 223 15.61 -4.19 11.30
C MET A 223 16.20 -2.85 10.84
N TRP A 224 15.49 -1.73 11.08
CA TRP A 224 15.92 -0.41 10.66
C TRP A 224 17.33 -0.06 11.13
N GLN A 225 17.61 -0.22 12.42
CA GLN A 225 18.91 0.19 13.00
C GLN A 225 20.05 -0.63 12.41
N LYS A 226 19.90 -1.95 12.34
CA LYS A 226 20.92 -2.82 11.74
C LYS A 226 21.17 -2.46 10.27
N PHE A 227 20.09 -2.30 9.48
CA PHE A 227 20.20 -1.94 8.08
C PHE A 227 20.95 -0.62 7.89
N LEU A 228 20.57 0.41 8.63
CA LEU A 228 21.21 1.73 8.51
C LEU A 228 22.69 1.68 8.91
N GLN A 229 23.06 0.94 9.96
CA GLN A 229 24.45 0.76 10.39
C GLN A 229 25.28 0.01 9.36
N ASP A 230 24.80 -1.14 8.88
CA ASP A 230 25.55 -1.99 7.93
C ASP A 230 25.85 -1.25 6.62
N PHE A 231 24.95 -0.36 6.19
CA PHE A 231 25.14 0.46 4.98
C PHE A 231 25.67 1.88 5.24
N LYS A 232 26.06 2.20 6.49
CA LYS A 232 26.58 3.52 6.91
C LYS A 232 25.63 4.68 6.61
N LEU A 233 24.32 4.42 6.77
CA LEU A 233 23.24 5.37 6.56
C LEU A 233 22.69 5.95 7.88
N ASP A 234 23.11 5.45 9.02
CA ASP A 234 22.70 5.80 10.38
C ASP A 234 22.93 7.27 10.76
N LYS A 235 23.83 7.95 10.05
CA LYS A 235 24.09 9.40 10.20
C LYS A 235 23.05 10.30 9.53
N TYR A 236 22.10 9.74 8.78
CA TYR A 236 21.05 10.48 8.08
C TYR A 236 19.71 10.31 8.79
N ASP A 237 18.86 11.33 8.77
CA ASP A 237 17.50 11.29 9.33
C ASP A 237 16.55 10.58 8.32
N ILE A 238 16.57 9.27 8.31
CA ILE A 238 15.75 8.41 7.45
C ILE A 238 14.56 7.94 8.26
N LYS A 239 13.37 8.40 7.92
CA LYS A 239 12.12 8.16 8.67
C LYS A 239 11.24 7.08 8.07
N ASP A 240 11.30 6.86 6.78
CA ASP A 240 10.45 5.93 6.06
C ASP A 240 11.19 5.31 4.87
N LEU A 241 10.55 4.41 4.15
CA LEU A 241 11.16 3.77 2.99
C LEU A 241 11.41 4.77 1.85
N ASN A 242 10.56 5.78 1.69
CA ASN A 242 10.79 6.81 0.68
C ASN A 242 12.06 7.62 0.95
N ASP A 243 12.29 8.02 2.21
CA ASP A 243 13.53 8.70 2.62
C ASP A 243 14.75 7.82 2.37
N LEU A 244 14.67 6.52 2.67
CA LEU A 244 15.73 5.56 2.39
C LEU A 244 16.04 5.47 0.90
N MET A 245 15.03 5.33 0.05
CA MET A 245 15.19 5.24 -1.40
C MET A 245 15.82 6.51 -1.98
N LEU A 246 15.38 7.68 -1.51
CA LEU A 246 15.98 8.97 -1.89
C LEU A 246 17.45 9.04 -1.50
N LYS A 247 17.78 8.65 -0.26
CA LYS A 247 19.15 8.69 0.21
C LYS A 247 20.06 7.72 -0.54
N CYS A 248 19.58 6.51 -0.83
CA CYS A 248 20.29 5.56 -1.67
C CYS A 248 20.56 6.13 -3.08
N TYR A 249 19.56 6.79 -3.66
CA TYR A 249 19.69 7.42 -4.97
C TYR A 249 20.74 8.56 -4.96
N GLU A 250 20.65 9.48 -3.99
CA GLU A 250 21.59 10.61 -3.84
C GLU A 250 23.04 10.14 -3.67
N LEU A 251 23.27 9.13 -2.85
CA LEU A 251 24.58 8.60 -2.54
C LEU A 251 25.08 7.57 -3.55
N LYS A 252 24.29 7.22 -4.56
CA LYS A 252 24.53 6.09 -5.47
C LYS A 252 24.84 4.78 -4.72
N ASN A 253 24.08 4.55 -3.62
CA ASN A 253 24.21 3.41 -2.73
C ASN A 253 23.16 2.34 -3.08
N ASP A 254 23.62 1.10 -3.26
CA ASP A 254 22.79 -0.05 -3.63
C ASP A 254 22.10 -0.75 -2.43
N ALA A 255 22.13 -0.16 -1.23
CA ALA A 255 21.55 -0.74 -0.02
C ALA A 255 20.08 -1.17 -0.23
N HIS A 256 19.28 -0.38 -0.98
CA HIS A 256 17.90 -0.69 -1.25
C HIS A 256 17.69 -2.09 -1.88
N LYS A 257 18.67 -2.64 -2.59
CA LYS A 257 18.61 -3.99 -3.18
C LYS A 257 18.66 -5.11 -2.12
N LYS A 258 19.06 -4.77 -0.89
CA LYS A 258 19.24 -5.69 0.23
C LYS A 258 18.12 -5.63 1.28
N ILE A 259 17.10 -4.81 1.07
CA ILE A 259 15.99 -4.62 2.04
C ILE A 259 15.40 -5.97 2.47
N ASN A 260 15.21 -6.90 1.54
CA ASN A 260 14.62 -8.20 1.82
C ASN A 260 15.44 -9.07 2.79
N ASP A 261 16.74 -8.84 2.92
CA ASP A 261 17.64 -9.61 3.76
C ASP A 261 17.60 -9.15 5.23
N TYR A 262 16.87 -8.06 5.53
CA TYR A 262 16.88 -7.41 6.85
C TYR A 262 15.54 -7.50 7.60
N PHE A 263 14.81 -8.58 7.38
CA PHE A 263 13.62 -8.90 8.18
C PHE A 263 13.95 -10.01 9.18
N THR A 264 13.43 -9.89 10.40
CA THR A 264 13.61 -10.89 11.46
C THR A 264 12.33 -11.13 12.23
N SER A 265 12.13 -12.37 12.70
CA SER A 265 11.12 -12.75 13.71
C SER A 265 11.76 -13.13 15.05
N SER A 266 13.09 -13.05 15.16
CA SER A 266 13.85 -13.36 16.38
C SER A 266 13.76 -12.22 17.39
N GLN A 267 13.28 -12.50 18.60
CA GLN A 267 13.26 -11.52 19.70
C GLN A 267 14.67 -11.12 20.16
N LEU A 268 15.70 -11.89 19.79
CA LEU A 268 17.10 -11.55 20.09
C LEU A 268 17.56 -10.31 19.30
N ASP A 269 16.87 -10.00 18.19
CA ASP A 269 17.17 -8.87 17.32
C ASP A 269 16.45 -7.57 17.73
N LEU A 270 15.81 -7.55 18.89
CA LEU A 270 15.02 -6.41 19.39
C LEU A 270 15.80 -5.07 19.35
N TRP A 271 17.09 -5.14 19.56
CA TRP A 271 17.98 -3.97 19.55
C TRP A 271 18.21 -3.35 18.16
N TYR A 272 17.84 -4.05 17.11
CA TYR A 272 18.03 -3.62 15.73
C TYR A 272 16.79 -2.98 15.08
N ILE A 273 15.70 -2.80 15.84
CA ILE A 273 14.46 -2.20 15.38
C ILE A 273 14.51 -0.65 15.38
#